data_a1ff9858b63c39b4964b4fad42112934
#
_entry.id   a1ff9858b63c39b4964b4fad42112934
#
_cell.length_a   1.000
_cell.length_b   1.000
_cell.length_c   1.000
_cell.angle_alpha   90.00
_cell.angle_beta   90.00
_cell.angle_gamma   90.00
#
_symmetry.space_group_name_H-M   'P 1'
#
loop_
_entity.id
_entity.type
_entity.pdbx_description
1 polymer ?
#
loop_
_entity_poly.entity_id
_entity_poly.type
_entity_poly.pdbx_seq_one_letter_code
_entity_poly.pdbx_strand_id
1 'polypeptide(L)'
;MTDEQDNGSRTPRFAPRERADTGSRQPFRTSLIFVGIGIILSFVTVLWLGLFNEQDEIRLDVTDIKVDETGEVELTGAVYRGQTARGEPYEITADTARERDTGVVDLSAPAAELTQTSGDVVNLTSLTGVYFPQRGEIDLAGDVVITSRDTGLVMTSQAITANLDAGEMVSENAVRVENDIGVIVADSMQVVERGDRIIFAGSPRLTLRDVGEAQ
;
A
#
# COMPACT_ATOMS: atom_id res chain seq x y z
N MET A 1 70.59 76.00 -40.82
CA MET A 1 71.69 75.63 -39.95
C MET A 1 71.38 74.32 -39.37
N THR A 2 71.80 73.32 -40.11
CA THR A 2 72.77 72.30 -39.63
C THR A 2 72.08 71.45 -38.58
N ASP A 3 72.11 70.24 -38.64
CA ASP A 3 72.78 69.07 -39.19
C ASP A 3 72.05 67.89 -38.53
N GLU A 4 71.78 66.92 -39.24
CA GLU A 4 72.61 65.80 -39.65
C GLU A 4 72.48 64.56 -38.72
N GLN A 5 72.07 63.53 -39.40
CA GLN A 5 72.61 62.17 -39.27
C GLN A 5 72.31 61.45 -37.98
N ASP A 6 72.11 60.20 -37.99
CA ASP A 6 72.51 59.08 -38.81
C ASP A 6 71.85 57.80 -38.31
N ASN A 7 71.38 57.01 -39.24
CA ASN A 7 71.76 55.62 -39.45
C ASN A 7 71.71 54.63 -38.24
N GLY A 8 70.99 53.65 -38.40
CA GLY A 8 71.15 52.47 -37.58
C GLY A 8 70.14 51.39 -37.86
N SER A 9 70.12 50.87 -39.09
CA SER A 9 69.55 49.58 -39.42
C SER A 9 70.00 48.47 -38.48
N ARG A 10 69.16 47.88 -37.77
CA ARG A 10 69.39 46.47 -37.31
C ARG A 10 68.01 45.75 -37.12
N THR A 11 67.73 44.92 -38.08
CA THR A 11 66.70 43.90 -38.01
C THR A 11 66.90 43.00 -36.79
N PRO A 12 65.96 42.80 -35.98
CA PRO A 12 66.01 41.64 -35.07
C PRO A 12 65.52 40.39 -35.79
N ARG A 13 66.31 39.41 -35.74
CA ARG A 13 66.09 38.04 -36.21
C ARG A 13 64.83 37.51 -35.59
N PHE A 14 63.94 37.06 -36.42
CA PHE A 14 62.87 36.17 -36.01
C PHE A 14 63.46 34.83 -35.51
N ALA A 15 63.43 34.62 -34.22
CA ALA A 15 63.58 33.30 -33.66
C ALA A 15 62.24 32.57 -33.71
N PRO A 16 62.15 31.38 -34.25
CA PRO A 16 60.93 30.58 -34.15
C PRO A 16 60.75 30.22 -32.70
N ARG A 17 59.63 30.63 -32.10
CA ARG A 17 59.14 30.09 -30.84
C ARG A 17 58.70 28.68 -31.13
N GLU A 18 59.42 27.73 -30.60
CA GLU A 18 58.94 26.36 -30.43
C GLU A 18 57.63 26.42 -29.70
N ARG A 19 56.58 26.03 -30.38
CA ARG A 19 55.33 25.67 -29.74
C ARG A 19 55.58 24.42 -28.92
N ALA A 20 55.68 24.55 -27.62
CA ALA A 20 55.54 23.44 -26.72
C ALA A 20 54.16 22.83 -26.96
N ASP A 21 54.16 21.72 -27.60
CA ASP A 21 53.02 20.83 -27.80
C ASP A 21 52.71 20.18 -26.45
N THR A 22 51.99 20.90 -25.62
CA THR A 22 51.37 20.31 -24.43
C THR A 22 50.13 19.55 -24.90
N GLY A 23 50.38 18.38 -25.41
CA GLY A 23 49.37 17.37 -25.64
C GLY A 23 48.66 16.98 -24.35
N SER A 24 47.72 17.77 -23.93
CA SER A 24 46.73 17.44 -22.92
C SER A 24 45.69 16.48 -23.54
N ARG A 25 46.12 15.26 -23.79
CA ARG A 25 45.21 14.16 -24.12
C ARG A 25 44.84 13.44 -22.87
N GLN A 26 43.95 14.05 -22.02
CA GLN A 26 43.26 13.27 -20.98
C GLN A 26 42.05 13.95 -20.36
N PRO A 27 41.03 14.47 -21.10
CA PRO A 27 39.70 14.61 -20.53
C PRO A 27 38.72 13.49 -20.96
N PHE A 28 39.02 12.75 -22.05
CA PHE A 28 38.08 11.78 -22.58
C PHE A 28 37.94 10.49 -21.75
N ARG A 29 39.00 10.03 -21.08
CA ARG A 29 38.95 8.80 -20.28
C ARG A 29 38.26 9.00 -18.94
N THR A 30 38.43 10.14 -18.30
CA THR A 30 37.74 10.48 -17.06
C THR A 30 36.25 10.77 -17.30
N SER A 31 35.87 11.42 -18.42
CA SER A 31 34.47 11.65 -18.78
C SER A 31 33.74 10.32 -19.05
N LEU A 32 34.38 9.36 -19.72
CA LEU A 32 33.81 8.03 -19.93
C LEU A 32 33.59 7.24 -18.63
N ILE A 33 34.47 7.41 -17.67
CA ILE A 33 34.36 6.77 -16.36
C ILE A 33 33.15 7.37 -15.59
N PHE A 34 32.96 8.68 -15.61
CA PHE A 34 31.82 9.32 -14.97
C PHE A 34 30.49 8.98 -15.65
N VAL A 35 30.44 8.85 -16.97
CA VAL A 35 29.28 8.36 -17.70
C VAL A 35 28.99 6.90 -17.35
N GLY A 36 30.00 6.05 -17.27
CA GLY A 36 29.86 4.65 -16.87
C GLY A 36 29.32 4.51 -15.44
N ILE A 37 29.86 5.28 -14.50
CA ILE A 37 29.38 5.32 -13.11
C ILE A 37 27.93 5.84 -13.05
N GLY A 38 27.59 6.87 -13.82
CA GLY A 38 26.23 7.40 -13.89
C GLY A 38 25.21 6.37 -14.40
N ILE A 39 25.57 5.59 -15.43
CA ILE A 39 24.73 4.52 -15.96
C ILE A 39 24.57 3.38 -14.94
N ILE A 40 25.64 2.98 -14.26
CA ILE A 40 25.60 1.95 -13.23
C ILE A 40 24.76 2.43 -12.04
N LEU A 41 24.90 3.67 -11.60
CA LEU A 41 24.09 4.25 -10.51
C LEU A 41 22.60 4.34 -10.90
N SER A 42 22.31 4.75 -12.14
CA SER A 42 20.93 4.76 -12.68
C SER A 42 20.36 3.35 -12.76
N PHE A 43 21.13 2.36 -13.20
CA PHE A 43 20.70 0.97 -13.27
C PHE A 43 20.48 0.36 -11.88
N VAL A 44 21.33 0.67 -10.92
CA VAL A 44 21.16 0.27 -9.50
C VAL A 44 19.92 0.95 -8.91
N THR A 45 19.65 2.23 -9.22
CA THR A 45 18.46 2.94 -8.75
C THR A 45 17.21 2.34 -9.35
N VAL A 46 17.22 2.00 -10.65
CA VAL A 46 16.07 1.35 -11.30
C VAL A 46 15.86 -0.08 -10.77
N LEU A 47 16.92 -0.83 -10.53
CA LEU A 47 16.86 -2.14 -9.87
C LEU A 47 16.33 -2.01 -8.43
N TRP A 48 16.78 -0.98 -7.70
CA TRP A 48 16.36 -0.74 -6.32
C TRP A 48 14.89 -0.32 -6.26
N LEU A 49 14.43 0.57 -7.15
CA LEU A 49 13.02 0.94 -7.30
C LEU A 49 12.14 -0.21 -7.85
N GLY A 50 12.71 -1.10 -8.67
CA GLY A 50 11.99 -2.25 -9.22
C GLY A 50 11.98 -3.49 -8.30
N LEU A 51 12.98 -3.63 -7.39
CA LEU A 51 13.06 -4.76 -6.46
C LEU A 51 12.36 -4.48 -5.12
N PHE A 52 12.03 -3.21 -4.83
CA PHE A 52 11.29 -2.80 -3.63
C PHE A 52 9.86 -2.31 -3.94
N ASN A 53 9.37 -2.43 -5.16
CA ASN A 53 7.95 -2.60 -5.37
C ASN A 53 7.65 -4.07 -4.98
N GLU A 54 7.46 -4.29 -3.71
CA GLU A 54 6.64 -5.41 -3.26
C GLU A 54 5.24 -5.14 -3.82
N GLN A 55 5.03 -5.60 -5.04
CA GLN A 55 3.70 -5.96 -5.47
C GLN A 55 3.32 -7.08 -4.52
N ASP A 56 2.35 -6.81 -3.66
CA ASP A 56 1.70 -7.84 -2.87
C ASP A 56 1.45 -9.01 -3.80
N GLU A 57 2.27 -10.07 -3.65
CA GLU A 57 2.03 -11.32 -4.37
C GLU A 57 0.71 -11.85 -3.83
N ILE A 58 -0.35 -11.63 -4.60
CA ILE A 58 -1.64 -12.28 -4.40
C ILE A 58 -1.38 -13.77 -4.53
N ARG A 59 -1.14 -14.46 -3.42
CA ARG A 59 -1.08 -15.91 -3.37
C ARG A 59 -2.50 -16.42 -3.22
N LEU A 60 -3.12 -16.71 -4.35
CA LEU A 60 -4.35 -17.47 -4.40
C LEU A 60 -4.01 -18.94 -4.15
N ASP A 61 -4.28 -19.41 -2.95
CA ASP A 61 -4.26 -20.85 -2.66
C ASP A 61 -5.66 -21.39 -2.96
N VAL A 62 -5.81 -22.13 -4.03
CA VAL A 62 -7.10 -22.57 -4.56
C VAL A 62 -7.22 -24.07 -4.42
N THR A 63 -8.29 -24.53 -3.78
CA THR A 63 -8.55 -25.96 -3.60
C THR A 63 -9.21 -26.61 -4.82
N ASP A 64 -10.02 -25.88 -5.57
CA ASP A 64 -10.66 -26.36 -6.81
C ASP A 64 -11.02 -25.19 -7.73
N ILE A 65 -10.79 -25.34 -9.02
CA ILE A 65 -11.11 -24.36 -10.06
C ILE A 65 -12.20 -24.94 -10.94
N LYS A 66 -13.38 -24.34 -10.95
CA LYS A 66 -14.45 -24.68 -11.89
C LYS A 66 -14.59 -23.56 -12.90
N VAL A 67 -14.49 -23.89 -14.16
CA VAL A 67 -14.83 -23.00 -15.27
C VAL A 67 -16.23 -23.35 -15.73
N ASP A 68 -17.18 -22.46 -15.60
CA ASP A 68 -18.54 -22.66 -16.08
C ASP A 68 -18.58 -22.60 -17.63
N GLU A 69 -19.65 -23.14 -18.24
CA GLU A 69 -19.87 -23.14 -19.69
C GLU A 69 -19.95 -21.70 -20.28
N THR A 70 -20.15 -20.68 -19.43
CA THR A 70 -20.14 -19.25 -19.79
C THR A 70 -18.73 -18.66 -19.79
N GLY A 71 -17.70 -19.40 -19.34
CA GLY A 71 -16.32 -18.91 -19.22
C GLY A 71 -16.05 -18.13 -17.93
N GLU A 72 -17.00 -18.05 -17.00
CA GLU A 72 -16.78 -17.48 -15.69
C GLU A 72 -15.94 -18.45 -14.83
N VAL A 73 -14.93 -17.89 -14.15
CA VAL A 73 -14.08 -18.65 -13.23
C VAL A 73 -14.64 -18.56 -11.81
N GLU A 74 -15.08 -19.67 -11.28
CA GLU A 74 -15.47 -19.81 -9.87
C GLU A 74 -14.40 -20.59 -9.13
N LEU A 75 -13.90 -20.02 -8.05
CA LEU A 75 -12.93 -20.63 -7.16
C LEU A 75 -13.62 -21.08 -5.88
N THR A 76 -13.44 -22.33 -5.49
CA THR A 76 -13.95 -22.87 -4.22
C THR A 76 -12.82 -22.86 -3.19
N GLY A 77 -13.12 -22.41 -1.96
CA GLY A 77 -12.13 -22.29 -0.89
C GLY A 77 -11.07 -21.24 -1.19
N ALA A 78 -11.48 -20.09 -1.76
CA ALA A 78 -10.56 -19.00 -2.10
C ALA A 78 -9.90 -18.44 -0.85
N VAL A 79 -8.59 -18.19 -0.92
CA VAL A 79 -7.81 -17.55 0.13
C VAL A 79 -7.03 -16.39 -0.47
N TYR A 80 -7.21 -15.21 0.09
CA TYR A 80 -6.48 -14.01 -0.25
C TYR A 80 -5.67 -13.52 0.94
N ARG A 81 -4.38 -13.22 0.75
CA ARG A 81 -3.48 -12.73 1.80
C ARG A 81 -2.89 -11.41 1.39
N GLY A 82 -2.86 -10.45 2.31
CA GLY A 82 -2.31 -9.14 2.09
C GLY A 82 -1.81 -8.51 3.38
N GLN A 83 -1.47 -7.22 3.28
CA GLN A 83 -1.07 -6.42 4.42
C GLN A 83 -1.80 -5.07 4.37
N THR A 84 -2.17 -4.55 5.53
CA THR A 84 -2.70 -3.18 5.64
C THR A 84 -1.62 -2.15 5.39
N ALA A 85 -1.99 -0.87 5.26
CA ALA A 85 -1.04 0.25 5.17
C ALA A 85 -0.07 0.36 6.38
N ARG A 86 -0.34 -0.36 7.49
CA ARG A 86 0.55 -0.48 8.65
C ARG A 86 1.47 -1.68 8.57
N GLY A 87 1.39 -2.49 7.51
CA GLY A 87 2.11 -3.76 7.39
C GLY A 87 1.52 -4.88 8.24
N GLU A 88 0.28 -4.73 8.70
CA GLU A 88 -0.42 -5.75 9.47
C GLU A 88 -0.95 -6.83 8.54
N PRO A 89 -0.57 -8.11 8.72
CA PRO A 89 -1.00 -9.17 7.82
C PRO A 89 -2.51 -9.46 8.01
N TYR A 90 -3.19 -9.67 6.89
CA TYR A 90 -4.56 -10.15 6.89
C TYR A 90 -4.74 -11.34 5.93
N GLU A 91 -5.68 -12.18 6.25
CA GLU A 91 -6.14 -13.27 5.40
C GLU A 91 -7.66 -13.16 5.22
N ILE A 92 -8.13 -13.23 3.97
CA ILE A 92 -9.54 -13.30 3.62
C ILE A 92 -9.79 -14.65 2.99
N THR A 93 -10.75 -15.38 3.50
CA THR A 93 -11.23 -16.65 2.96
C THR A 93 -12.67 -16.49 2.49
N ALA A 94 -13.10 -17.31 1.52
CA ALA A 94 -14.50 -17.40 1.10
C ALA A 94 -14.84 -18.84 0.67
N ASP A 95 -16.08 -19.24 0.89
CA ASP A 95 -16.56 -20.53 0.39
C ASP A 95 -16.45 -20.58 -1.13
N THR A 96 -16.88 -19.53 -1.80
CA THR A 96 -16.68 -19.34 -3.24
C THR A 96 -16.28 -17.90 -3.57
N ALA A 97 -15.45 -17.74 -4.59
CA ALA A 97 -15.08 -16.45 -5.18
C ALA A 97 -15.31 -16.52 -6.69
N ARG A 98 -16.06 -15.55 -7.23
CA ARG A 98 -16.33 -15.44 -8.65
C ARG A 98 -15.86 -14.09 -9.17
N GLU A 99 -14.92 -14.10 -10.09
CA GLU A 99 -14.44 -12.89 -10.75
C GLU A 99 -15.40 -12.49 -11.88
N ARG A 100 -15.77 -11.21 -11.90
CA ARG A 100 -16.50 -10.58 -12.99
C ARG A 100 -15.53 -10.04 -14.05
N ASP A 101 -16.03 -9.80 -15.27
CA ASP A 101 -15.25 -9.22 -16.38
C ASP A 101 -14.45 -7.94 -16.06
N THR A 102 -14.77 -7.29 -14.93
CA THR A 102 -14.14 -6.04 -14.47
C THR A 102 -13.02 -6.24 -13.45
N GLY A 103 -12.66 -7.48 -13.14
CA GLY A 103 -11.72 -7.80 -12.05
C GLY A 103 -12.30 -7.61 -10.65
N VAL A 104 -13.63 -7.41 -10.53
CA VAL A 104 -14.34 -7.37 -9.26
C VAL A 104 -14.69 -8.80 -8.85
N VAL A 105 -14.55 -9.13 -7.56
CA VAL A 105 -14.73 -10.49 -7.07
C VAL A 105 -15.95 -10.56 -6.14
N ASP A 106 -16.94 -11.36 -6.50
CA ASP A 106 -18.04 -11.73 -5.62
C ASP A 106 -17.60 -12.85 -4.67
N LEU A 107 -17.87 -12.68 -3.38
CA LEU A 107 -17.50 -13.61 -2.33
C LEU A 107 -18.76 -14.18 -1.65
N SER A 108 -18.80 -15.48 -1.43
CA SER A 108 -19.81 -16.14 -0.61
C SER A 108 -19.23 -16.52 0.73
N ALA A 109 -19.94 -16.20 1.81
CA ALA A 109 -19.52 -16.43 3.18
C ALA A 109 -18.07 -16.00 3.48
N PRO A 110 -17.67 -14.75 3.15
CA PRO A 110 -16.33 -14.31 3.42
C PRO A 110 -16.05 -14.26 4.92
N ALA A 111 -14.83 -14.67 5.28
CA ALA A 111 -14.24 -14.51 6.61
C ALA A 111 -12.86 -13.88 6.48
N ALA A 112 -12.53 -12.93 7.34
CA ALA A 112 -11.23 -12.30 7.36
C ALA A 112 -10.62 -12.36 8.76
N GLU A 113 -9.31 -12.55 8.82
CA GLU A 113 -8.50 -12.44 10.03
C GLU A 113 -7.42 -11.39 9.80
N LEU A 114 -7.31 -10.43 10.72
CA LEU A 114 -6.29 -9.39 10.72
C LEU A 114 -5.51 -9.50 12.03
N THR A 115 -4.18 -9.61 11.94
CA THR A 115 -3.30 -9.52 13.10
C THR A 115 -2.75 -8.11 13.22
N GLN A 116 -3.20 -7.37 14.22
CA GLN A 116 -2.75 -6.00 14.47
C GLN A 116 -1.31 -5.96 14.98
N THR A 117 -0.66 -4.82 14.83
CA THR A 117 0.71 -4.59 15.36
C THR A 117 0.79 -4.78 16.88
N SER A 118 -0.31 -4.58 17.61
CA SER A 118 -0.44 -4.86 19.03
C SER A 118 -0.37 -6.35 19.40
N GLY A 119 -0.57 -7.24 18.40
CA GLY A 119 -0.76 -8.67 18.57
C GLY A 119 -2.23 -9.09 18.70
N ASP A 120 -3.18 -8.13 18.77
CA ASP A 120 -4.61 -8.46 18.76
C ASP A 120 -5.02 -9.07 17.43
N VAL A 121 -5.94 -10.03 17.49
CA VAL A 121 -6.50 -10.69 16.31
C VAL A 121 -7.95 -10.25 16.16
N VAL A 122 -8.21 -9.58 15.04
CA VAL A 122 -9.53 -9.14 14.63
C VAL A 122 -10.08 -10.10 13.58
N ASN A 123 -11.23 -10.70 13.85
CA ASN A 123 -11.93 -11.56 12.91
C ASN A 123 -13.18 -10.85 12.39
N LEU A 124 -13.48 -11.05 11.12
CA LEU A 124 -14.66 -10.52 10.45
C LEU A 124 -15.35 -11.63 9.67
N THR A 125 -16.67 -11.69 9.70
CA THR A 125 -17.48 -12.61 8.89
C THR A 125 -18.70 -11.90 8.33
N SER A 126 -19.20 -12.36 7.17
CA SER A 126 -20.49 -11.91 6.60
C SER A 126 -21.08 -13.00 5.70
N LEU A 127 -22.33 -12.82 5.26
CA LEU A 127 -22.98 -13.74 4.32
C LEU A 127 -22.45 -13.59 2.90
N THR A 128 -22.21 -12.35 2.47
CA THR A 128 -21.72 -12.03 1.12
C THR A 128 -20.72 -10.89 1.17
N GLY A 129 -19.85 -10.84 0.16
CA GLY A 129 -18.91 -9.72 -0.03
C GLY A 129 -18.70 -9.43 -1.50
N VAL A 130 -18.26 -8.22 -1.79
CA VAL A 130 -17.75 -7.80 -3.11
C VAL A 130 -16.40 -7.16 -2.91
N TYR A 131 -15.36 -7.75 -3.44
CA TYR A 131 -13.99 -7.23 -3.33
C TYR A 131 -13.59 -6.50 -4.61
N PHE A 132 -13.00 -5.31 -4.44
CA PHE A 132 -12.51 -4.43 -5.49
C PHE A 132 -10.98 -4.31 -5.40
N PRO A 133 -10.20 -5.21 -6.02
CA PRO A 133 -8.75 -5.25 -5.87
C PRO A 133 -8.06 -3.93 -6.21
N GLN A 134 -8.54 -3.23 -7.24
CA GLN A 134 -7.93 -1.97 -7.70
C GLN A 134 -8.09 -0.81 -6.71
N ARG A 135 -9.03 -0.90 -5.77
CA ARG A 135 -9.32 0.12 -4.76
C ARG A 135 -8.93 -0.31 -3.35
N GLY A 136 -8.49 -1.56 -3.18
CA GLY A 136 -8.28 -2.15 -1.87
C GLY A 136 -9.54 -2.13 -0.99
N GLU A 137 -10.73 -2.23 -1.60
CA GLU A 137 -12.02 -2.05 -0.93
C GLU A 137 -12.84 -3.33 -0.95
N ILE A 138 -13.54 -3.61 0.13
CA ILE A 138 -14.47 -4.72 0.24
C ILE A 138 -15.80 -4.22 0.80
N ASP A 139 -16.90 -4.54 0.10
CA ASP A 139 -18.26 -4.36 0.58
C ASP A 139 -18.75 -5.68 1.17
N LEU A 140 -19.20 -5.67 2.40
CA LEU A 140 -19.69 -6.83 3.14
C LEU A 140 -21.16 -6.64 3.46
N ALA A 141 -21.95 -7.67 3.28
CA ALA A 141 -23.39 -7.61 3.53
C ALA A 141 -23.93 -8.91 4.13
N GLY A 142 -24.99 -8.75 4.94
CA GLY A 142 -25.68 -9.82 5.63
C GLY A 142 -24.92 -10.29 6.88
N ASP A 143 -25.50 -10.00 8.05
CA ASP A 143 -25.02 -10.46 9.36
C ASP A 143 -23.50 -10.26 9.55
N VAL A 144 -23.02 -9.04 9.25
CA VAL A 144 -21.60 -8.71 9.43
C VAL A 144 -21.27 -8.73 10.91
N VAL A 145 -20.28 -9.52 11.29
CA VAL A 145 -19.76 -9.65 12.66
C VAL A 145 -18.26 -9.40 12.65
N ILE A 146 -17.82 -8.48 13.53
CA ILE A 146 -16.39 -8.24 13.79
C ILE A 146 -16.12 -8.54 15.26
N THR A 147 -15.07 -9.28 15.53
CA THR A 147 -14.62 -9.59 16.90
C THR A 147 -13.16 -9.24 17.07
N SER A 148 -12.79 -8.68 18.22
CA SER A 148 -11.42 -8.49 18.69
C SER A 148 -11.16 -9.40 19.86
N ARG A 149 -10.11 -10.20 19.79
CA ARG A 149 -9.79 -11.19 20.82
C ARG A 149 -9.38 -10.53 22.13
N ASP A 150 -8.49 -9.53 22.06
CA ASP A 150 -7.88 -8.95 23.26
C ASP A 150 -8.85 -8.04 24.01
N THR A 151 -9.73 -7.34 23.30
CA THR A 151 -10.70 -6.42 23.90
C THR A 151 -12.03 -7.07 24.23
N GLY A 152 -12.25 -8.31 23.78
CA GLY A 152 -13.54 -8.99 23.89
C GLY A 152 -14.68 -8.25 23.14
N LEU A 153 -14.30 -7.37 22.21
CA LEU A 153 -15.26 -6.57 21.45
C LEU A 153 -15.96 -7.45 20.42
N VAL A 154 -17.28 -7.31 20.37
CA VAL A 154 -18.13 -7.87 19.31
C VAL A 154 -18.90 -6.73 18.68
N MET A 155 -18.75 -6.53 17.38
CA MET A 155 -19.51 -5.57 16.60
C MET A 155 -20.39 -6.31 15.58
N THR A 156 -21.63 -5.87 15.45
CA THR A 156 -22.57 -6.41 14.44
C THR A 156 -23.20 -5.29 13.63
N SER A 157 -23.37 -5.54 12.33
CA SER A 157 -24.09 -4.66 11.40
C SER A 157 -24.68 -5.46 10.23
N GLN A 158 -25.56 -4.85 9.44
CA GLN A 158 -26.10 -5.48 8.23
C GLN A 158 -25.19 -5.30 7.02
N ALA A 159 -24.42 -4.21 6.96
CA ALA A 159 -23.45 -4.00 5.90
C ALA A 159 -22.29 -3.10 6.37
N ILE A 160 -21.12 -3.35 5.84
CA ILE A 160 -19.89 -2.58 6.08
C ILE A 160 -19.12 -2.47 4.78
N THR A 161 -18.66 -1.26 4.44
CA THR A 161 -17.63 -1.03 3.45
C THR A 161 -16.30 -0.82 4.18
N ALA A 162 -15.27 -1.59 3.83
CA ALA A 162 -13.93 -1.45 4.39
C ALA A 162 -12.91 -1.15 3.29
N ASN A 163 -12.04 -0.16 3.52
CA ASN A 163 -10.86 0.10 2.72
C ASN A 163 -9.65 -0.47 3.45
N LEU A 164 -9.09 -1.55 2.91
CA LEU A 164 -8.00 -2.32 3.52
C LEU A 164 -6.69 -1.53 3.51
N ASP A 165 -6.44 -0.76 2.45
CA ASP A 165 -5.23 0.04 2.30
C ASP A 165 -5.25 1.25 3.25
N ALA A 166 -6.39 1.92 3.37
CA ALA A 166 -6.54 3.06 4.28
C ALA A 166 -6.73 2.63 5.74
N GLY A 167 -7.15 1.39 6.00
CA GLY A 167 -7.54 0.92 7.33
C GLY A 167 -8.78 1.65 7.84
N GLU A 168 -9.72 1.93 6.97
CA GLU A 168 -10.96 2.65 7.25
C GLU A 168 -12.16 1.75 7.02
N MET A 169 -13.22 1.94 7.80
CA MET A 169 -14.49 1.24 7.64
C MET A 169 -15.65 2.18 7.82
N VAL A 170 -16.74 1.92 7.09
CA VAL A 170 -18.00 2.66 7.20
C VAL A 170 -19.16 1.69 7.25
N SER A 171 -20.07 1.92 8.17
CA SER A 171 -21.40 1.33 8.15
C SER A 171 -22.45 2.43 8.19
N GLU A 172 -23.27 2.50 7.15
CA GLU A 172 -24.46 3.36 7.10
C GLU A 172 -25.70 2.68 7.70
N ASN A 173 -25.55 1.46 8.19
CA ASN A 173 -26.57 0.68 8.84
C ASN A 173 -26.40 0.73 10.36
N ALA A 174 -27.46 0.39 11.09
CA ALA A 174 -27.40 0.30 12.54
C ALA A 174 -26.26 -0.65 12.96
N VAL A 175 -25.46 -0.19 13.92
CA VAL A 175 -24.37 -0.95 14.51
C VAL A 175 -24.63 -1.18 15.99
N ARG A 176 -24.22 -2.35 16.46
CA ARG A 176 -24.15 -2.71 17.85
C ARG A 176 -22.73 -3.15 18.18
N VAL A 177 -22.13 -2.50 19.15
CA VAL A 177 -20.80 -2.85 19.64
C VAL A 177 -20.91 -3.19 21.12
N GLU A 178 -20.41 -4.34 21.51
CA GLU A 178 -20.43 -4.77 22.91
C GLU A 178 -19.10 -5.37 23.34
N ASN A 179 -18.81 -5.22 24.62
CA ASN A 179 -17.70 -5.87 25.34
C ASN A 179 -18.08 -6.01 26.83
N ASP A 180 -17.11 -6.37 27.66
CA ASP A 180 -17.31 -6.55 29.10
C ASP A 180 -17.76 -5.25 29.81
N ILE A 181 -17.39 -4.09 29.29
CA ILE A 181 -17.67 -2.79 29.90
C ILE A 181 -19.08 -2.32 29.60
N GLY A 182 -19.62 -2.61 28.41
CA GLY A 182 -20.94 -2.11 28.02
C GLY A 182 -21.31 -2.40 26.59
N VAL A 183 -22.38 -1.74 26.16
CA VAL A 183 -22.95 -1.84 24.83
C VAL A 183 -23.17 -0.46 24.24
N ILE A 184 -22.72 -0.26 22.99
CA ILE A 184 -23.04 0.92 22.17
C ILE A 184 -23.98 0.47 21.04
N VAL A 185 -25.02 1.25 20.81
CA VAL A 185 -25.90 1.12 19.63
C VAL A 185 -25.97 2.48 18.96
N ALA A 186 -25.81 2.51 17.64
CA ALA A 186 -25.89 3.73 16.83
C ALA A 186 -26.50 3.41 15.46
N ASP A 187 -26.98 4.44 14.74
CA ASP A 187 -27.56 4.26 13.40
C ASP A 187 -26.48 4.10 12.32
N SER A 188 -25.26 4.60 12.58
CA SER A 188 -24.11 4.48 11.67
C SER A 188 -22.79 4.53 12.44
N MET A 189 -21.70 4.10 11.77
CA MET A 189 -20.36 4.09 12.32
C MET A 189 -19.32 4.38 11.23
N GLN A 190 -18.25 5.04 11.63
CA GLN A 190 -17.03 5.20 10.82
C GLN A 190 -15.81 4.87 11.66
N VAL A 191 -14.91 4.10 11.09
CA VAL A 191 -13.55 3.87 11.59
C VAL A 191 -12.61 4.65 10.70
N VAL A 192 -11.85 5.55 11.28
CA VAL A 192 -10.93 6.46 10.57
C VAL A 192 -9.55 6.45 11.23
N GLU A 193 -8.59 7.17 10.63
CA GLU A 193 -7.23 7.28 11.16
C GLU A 193 -6.58 5.89 11.32
N ARG A 194 -6.80 5.02 10.32
CA ARG A 194 -6.25 3.64 10.29
C ARG A 194 -6.70 2.77 11.46
N GLY A 195 -7.95 2.96 11.91
CA GLY A 195 -8.53 2.21 13.02
C GLY A 195 -8.35 2.84 14.41
N ASP A 196 -7.61 3.96 14.51
CA ASP A 196 -7.34 4.59 15.81
C ASP A 196 -8.55 5.34 16.38
N ARG A 197 -9.54 5.67 15.52
CA ARG A 197 -10.73 6.41 15.95
C ARG A 197 -12.00 5.83 15.38
N ILE A 198 -12.97 5.57 16.26
CA ILE A 198 -14.32 5.13 15.89
C ILE A 198 -15.29 6.26 16.19
N ILE A 199 -16.12 6.60 15.20
CA ILE A 199 -17.15 7.64 15.28
C ILE A 199 -18.50 6.96 15.13
N PHE A 200 -19.36 7.10 16.13
CA PHE A 200 -20.75 6.65 16.08
C PHE A 200 -21.67 7.84 15.83
N ALA A 201 -22.62 7.70 14.91
CA ALA A 201 -23.57 8.75 14.56
C ALA A 201 -25.01 8.22 14.52
N GLY A 202 -25.98 9.14 14.53
CA GLY A 202 -27.39 8.80 14.56
C GLY A 202 -27.83 8.24 15.92
N SER A 203 -28.08 9.12 16.88
CA SER A 203 -28.62 8.76 18.22
C SER A 203 -27.83 7.69 18.98
N PRO A 204 -26.49 7.78 19.10
CA PRO A 204 -25.72 6.76 19.79
C PRO A 204 -26.13 6.66 21.25
N ARG A 205 -26.25 5.41 21.75
CA ARG A 205 -26.56 5.09 23.12
C ARG A 205 -25.52 4.16 23.69
N LEU A 206 -24.89 4.57 24.79
CA LEU A 206 -24.00 3.75 25.58
C LEU A 206 -24.73 3.26 26.84
N THR A 207 -24.75 1.94 27.03
CA THR A 207 -25.19 1.31 28.24
C THR A 207 -24.02 0.64 28.91
N LEU A 208 -23.61 1.11 30.08
CA LEU A 208 -22.55 0.47 30.87
C LEU A 208 -23.12 -0.73 31.63
N ARG A 209 -22.32 -1.79 31.68
CA ARG A 209 -22.60 -2.92 32.58
C ARG A 209 -22.15 -2.54 33.98
N ASP A 210 -22.99 -2.86 34.96
CA ASP A 210 -22.59 -2.70 36.35
C ASP A 210 -21.55 -3.77 36.67
N VAL A 211 -20.30 -3.35 36.77
CA VAL A 211 -19.20 -4.22 37.24
C VAL A 211 -19.36 -4.23 38.76
N GLY A 212 -20.28 -5.08 39.25
CA GLY A 212 -20.48 -5.24 40.68
C GLY A 212 -19.13 -5.47 41.35
N GLU A 213 -18.88 -4.70 42.42
CA GLU A 213 -17.70 -4.85 43.26
C GLU A 213 -17.52 -6.33 43.60
N ALA A 214 -16.47 -6.94 43.06
CA ALA A 214 -16.00 -8.25 43.55
C ALA A 214 -15.51 -8.04 45.00
N GLN A 215 -16.32 -8.44 45.94
CA GLN A 215 -15.92 -8.57 47.34
C GLN A 215 -15.00 -9.78 47.55
#